data_2c3d24490dc45a6a8fa72c5c3d6c53ca
#
_entry.id   2c3d24490dc45a6a8fa72c5c3d6c53ca
#
_cell.length_a   1.000
_cell.length_b   1.000
_cell.length_c   1.000
_cell.angle_alpha   90.00
_cell.angle_beta   90.00
_cell.angle_gamma   90.00
#
_symmetry.space_group_name_H-M   'P 1'
#
loop_
_entity.id
_entity.type
_entity.pdbx_description
1 polymer ?
#
loop_
_entity_poly.entity_id
_entity_poly.type
_entity_poly.pdbx_seq_one_letter_code
_entity_poly.pdbx_strand_id
1 'polypeptide(L)'
;MSSIRPWRTIERRKSRQIMVGNVPVGGDAPITVQTMTNTPTEDVKATLDQIRRCEEVGADIIRVSCPTEESTRDFKKITRESRIPIVADIHFHYMRALEAADAGAACLRINPGNIGSADRVRDVIQAARDHGCSMRIGVNAGSLERDLLEKYGEPCPEAMVESALSHARILQDHDFHEFKISVKASDPFLTVAAYQQLAEAIDCPLHLGVTEAGPLRTGTIKSAIGMGNMLWAGIGDTIRVSLAADPVEEIKVGFDILKSLGLRHRGVNIIACPSCARQGFNVIETVGLLEEKLAHISTPMSLSVIGCVVNGPGEALYTDIGFTGGGKGA
;
A
#
# COMPACT_ATOMS: atom_id res chain seq x y z
N MET A 1 22.66 7.34 -14.29
CA MET A 1 22.49 7.84 -12.91
C MET A 1 23.50 8.95 -12.66
N SER A 2 23.09 10.08 -12.11
CA SER A 2 24.01 11.17 -11.81
C SER A 2 24.94 10.78 -10.66
N SER A 3 26.26 10.74 -10.91
CA SER A 3 27.29 10.54 -9.87
C SER A 3 27.28 11.60 -8.76
N ILE A 4 26.51 12.68 -8.96
CA ILE A 4 26.39 13.82 -8.05
C ILE A 4 25.44 13.54 -6.87
N ARG A 5 24.58 12.51 -6.96
CA ARG A 5 23.57 12.21 -5.94
C ARG A 5 23.46 10.72 -5.58
N PRO A 6 24.57 10.03 -5.30
CA PRO A 6 24.53 8.59 -4.98
C PRO A 6 23.73 8.29 -3.69
N TRP A 7 23.63 9.25 -2.76
CA TRP A 7 22.87 9.14 -1.52
C TRP A 7 21.34 9.16 -1.72
N ARG A 8 20.83 9.44 -2.92
CA ARG A 8 19.39 9.36 -3.26
C ARG A 8 18.96 8.00 -3.82
N THR A 9 19.88 7.10 -4.06
CA THR A 9 19.56 5.79 -4.63
C THR A 9 19.16 4.84 -3.52
N ILE A 10 17.91 4.36 -3.56
CA ILE A 10 17.45 3.27 -2.72
C ILE A 10 17.60 1.97 -3.51
N GLU A 11 18.42 1.08 -3.03
CA GLU A 11 18.56 -0.27 -3.58
C GLU A 11 17.43 -1.14 -3.04
N ARG A 12 16.49 -1.51 -3.90
CA ARG A 12 15.38 -2.36 -3.51
C ARG A 12 15.84 -3.80 -3.31
N ARG A 13 15.31 -4.44 -2.25
CA ARG A 13 15.45 -5.87 -2.03
C ARG A 13 15.00 -6.63 -3.28
N LYS A 14 15.77 -7.60 -3.70
CA LYS A 14 15.38 -8.50 -4.79
C LYS A 14 14.27 -9.41 -4.29
N SER A 15 13.08 -9.25 -4.82
CA SER A 15 11.93 -10.12 -4.57
C SER A 15 11.51 -10.81 -5.85
N ARG A 16 10.84 -11.95 -5.73
CA ARG A 16 10.17 -12.61 -6.83
C ARG A 16 9.03 -11.72 -7.33
N GLN A 17 8.79 -11.67 -8.62
CA GLN A 17 7.63 -10.99 -9.16
C GLN A 17 6.45 -11.94 -9.23
N ILE A 18 5.28 -11.47 -8.81
CA ILE A 18 3.98 -12.14 -8.98
C ILE A 18 3.01 -11.22 -9.71
N MET A 19 1.89 -11.76 -10.18
CA MET A 19 0.84 -10.96 -10.78
C MET A 19 -0.37 -10.84 -9.85
N VAL A 20 -0.96 -9.64 -9.80
CA VAL A 20 -2.27 -9.40 -9.20
C VAL A 20 -3.19 -8.94 -10.33
N GLY A 21 -3.88 -9.87 -10.96
CA GLY A 21 -4.53 -9.64 -12.24
C GLY A 21 -3.49 -9.23 -13.30
N ASN A 22 -3.62 -8.03 -13.84
CA ASN A 22 -2.69 -7.45 -14.81
C ASN A 22 -1.59 -6.56 -14.18
N VAL A 23 -1.54 -6.46 -12.85
CA VAL A 23 -0.57 -5.60 -12.14
C VAL A 23 0.58 -6.45 -11.60
N PRO A 24 1.83 -6.22 -12.06
CA PRO A 24 3.01 -6.89 -11.52
C PRO A 24 3.36 -6.32 -10.13
N VAL A 25 3.73 -7.21 -9.21
CA VAL A 25 4.13 -6.88 -7.83
C VAL A 25 5.41 -7.62 -7.49
N GLY A 26 6.43 -6.91 -7.01
CA GLY A 26 7.75 -7.48 -6.76
C GLY A 26 8.69 -7.37 -7.94
N GLY A 27 9.90 -7.91 -7.80
CA GLY A 27 10.96 -7.74 -8.78
C GLY A 27 11.29 -6.28 -9.02
N ASP A 28 11.41 -5.91 -10.29
CA ASP A 28 11.69 -4.54 -10.71
C ASP A 28 10.41 -3.71 -10.96
N ALA A 29 9.23 -4.29 -10.71
CA ALA A 29 7.95 -3.59 -10.90
C ALA A 29 7.84 -2.36 -9.97
N PRO A 30 7.13 -1.30 -10.38
CA PRO A 30 6.85 -0.16 -9.50
C PRO A 30 6.13 -0.60 -8.23
N ILE A 31 6.45 0.04 -7.10
CA ILE A 31 5.74 -0.21 -5.83
C ILE A 31 4.28 0.19 -6.00
N THR A 32 3.36 -0.76 -5.80
CA THR A 32 1.93 -0.51 -5.99
C THR A 32 1.29 0.10 -4.75
N VAL A 33 0.31 0.98 -4.96
CA VAL A 33 -0.51 1.58 -3.90
C VAL A 33 -1.87 0.93 -3.90
N GLN A 34 -2.21 0.29 -2.79
CA GLN A 34 -3.47 -0.40 -2.58
C GLN A 34 -4.28 0.27 -1.46
N THR A 35 -5.60 0.26 -1.58
CA THR A 35 -6.50 0.54 -0.45
C THR A 35 -7.60 -0.54 -0.34
N MET A 36 -8.59 -0.28 0.48
CA MET A 36 -9.73 -1.18 0.72
C MET A 36 -11.02 -0.38 0.79
N THR A 37 -12.09 -0.90 0.19
CA THR A 37 -13.42 -0.33 0.34
C THR A 37 -13.91 -0.45 1.78
N ASN A 38 -14.70 0.53 2.22
CA ASN A 38 -15.39 0.52 3.50
C ASN A 38 -16.92 0.49 3.35
N THR A 39 -17.40 0.35 2.12
CA THR A 39 -18.80 0.11 1.81
C THR A 39 -19.18 -1.36 2.04
N PRO A 40 -20.42 -1.70 2.39
CA PRO A 40 -20.90 -3.08 2.33
C PRO A 40 -20.75 -3.62 0.89
N THR A 41 -20.22 -4.82 0.74
CA THR A 41 -19.96 -5.42 -0.58
C THR A 41 -21.26 -5.69 -1.35
N GLU A 42 -22.33 -5.93 -0.62
CA GLU A 42 -23.68 -6.12 -1.14
C GLU A 42 -24.26 -4.84 -1.78
N ASP A 43 -23.79 -3.66 -1.36
CA ASP A 43 -24.05 -2.41 -2.06
C ASP A 43 -23.06 -2.22 -3.21
N VAL A 44 -23.30 -2.97 -4.29
CA VAL A 44 -22.45 -2.98 -5.48
C VAL A 44 -22.23 -1.57 -6.05
N LYS A 45 -23.29 -0.75 -6.07
CA LYS A 45 -23.21 0.62 -6.62
C LYS A 45 -22.28 1.50 -5.80
N ALA A 46 -22.49 1.56 -4.48
CA ALA A 46 -21.65 2.37 -3.59
C ALA A 46 -20.18 1.88 -3.62
N THR A 47 -19.99 0.55 -3.67
CA THR A 47 -18.65 -0.06 -3.75
C THR A 47 -17.94 0.30 -5.06
N LEU A 48 -18.62 0.22 -6.21
CA LEU A 48 -18.04 0.61 -7.50
C LEU A 48 -17.76 2.11 -7.57
N ASP A 49 -18.64 2.95 -7.04
CA ASP A 49 -18.40 4.40 -6.99
C ASP A 49 -17.19 4.73 -6.12
N GLN A 50 -16.99 4.03 -5.00
CA GLN A 50 -15.80 4.19 -4.17
C GLN A 50 -14.53 3.70 -4.88
N ILE A 51 -14.57 2.56 -5.58
CA ILE A 51 -13.47 2.03 -6.39
C ILE A 51 -13.07 3.05 -7.45
N ARG A 52 -14.02 3.63 -8.20
CA ARG A 52 -13.74 4.64 -9.23
C ARG A 52 -13.04 5.87 -8.66
N ARG A 53 -13.50 6.38 -7.52
CA ARG A 53 -12.84 7.52 -6.83
C ARG A 53 -11.41 7.18 -6.41
N CYS A 54 -11.15 5.97 -5.94
CA CYS A 54 -9.81 5.52 -5.61
C CYS A 54 -8.93 5.35 -6.86
N GLU A 55 -9.49 4.83 -7.96
CA GLU A 55 -8.81 4.70 -9.26
C GLU A 55 -8.39 6.06 -9.81
N GLU A 56 -9.27 7.07 -9.76
CA GLU A 56 -9.01 8.45 -10.22
C GLU A 56 -7.79 9.07 -9.53
N VAL A 57 -7.60 8.81 -8.25
CA VAL A 57 -6.43 9.28 -7.51
C VAL A 57 -5.22 8.33 -7.59
N GLY A 58 -5.35 7.22 -8.33
CA GLY A 58 -4.23 6.37 -8.73
C GLY A 58 -4.09 5.05 -7.98
N ALA A 59 -5.14 4.54 -7.34
CA ALA A 59 -5.09 3.19 -6.79
C ALA A 59 -4.74 2.17 -7.87
N ASP A 60 -3.75 1.31 -7.61
CA ASP A 60 -3.37 0.24 -8.54
C ASP A 60 -4.18 -1.03 -8.30
N ILE A 61 -4.58 -1.27 -7.05
CA ILE A 61 -5.25 -2.47 -6.57
C ILE A 61 -6.24 -2.06 -5.48
N ILE A 62 -7.43 -2.66 -5.48
CA ILE A 62 -8.41 -2.46 -4.42
C ILE A 62 -8.72 -3.79 -3.72
N ARG A 63 -8.88 -3.77 -2.40
CA ARG A 63 -9.35 -4.91 -1.62
C ARG A 63 -10.81 -4.71 -1.23
N VAL A 64 -11.61 -5.76 -1.40
CA VAL A 64 -13.04 -5.81 -1.06
C VAL A 64 -13.27 -6.98 -0.12
N SER A 65 -14.06 -6.78 0.93
CA SER A 65 -14.36 -7.81 1.93
C SER A 65 -15.42 -8.80 1.40
N CYS A 66 -15.18 -10.10 1.62
CA CYS A 66 -16.11 -11.17 1.24
C CYS A 66 -16.44 -12.06 2.45
N PRO A 67 -17.19 -11.55 3.46
CA PRO A 67 -17.49 -12.31 4.67
C PRO A 67 -18.62 -13.34 4.49
N THR A 68 -19.54 -13.14 3.57
CA THR A 68 -20.76 -13.92 3.38
C THR A 68 -20.89 -14.46 1.95
N GLU A 69 -21.80 -15.39 1.74
CA GLU A 69 -22.15 -15.88 0.40
C GLU A 69 -22.77 -14.78 -0.47
N GLU A 70 -23.58 -13.92 0.14
CA GLU A 70 -24.17 -12.80 -0.56
C GLU A 70 -23.10 -11.83 -1.06
N SER A 71 -22.12 -11.50 -0.20
CA SER A 71 -21.01 -10.65 -0.57
C SER A 71 -20.16 -11.24 -1.71
N THR A 72 -19.90 -12.56 -1.73
CA THR A 72 -19.14 -13.19 -2.83
C THR A 72 -19.96 -13.26 -4.14
N ARG A 73 -21.28 -13.43 -4.06
CA ARG A 73 -22.14 -13.36 -5.25
C ARG A 73 -22.13 -11.95 -5.87
N ASP A 74 -22.21 -10.92 -5.04
CA ASP A 74 -22.20 -9.53 -5.52
C ASP A 74 -20.78 -9.06 -5.88
N PHE A 75 -19.75 -9.61 -5.27
CA PHE A 75 -18.35 -9.42 -5.66
C PHE A 75 -18.10 -9.73 -7.14
N LYS A 76 -18.80 -10.73 -7.73
CA LYS A 76 -18.70 -11.05 -9.16
C LYS A 76 -19.13 -9.89 -10.07
N LYS A 77 -20.07 -9.06 -9.64
CA LYS A 77 -20.45 -7.85 -10.38
C LYS A 77 -19.36 -6.79 -10.27
N ILE A 78 -18.81 -6.64 -9.07
CA ILE A 78 -17.74 -5.66 -8.80
C ILE A 78 -16.50 -5.96 -9.64
N THR A 79 -16.04 -7.22 -9.68
CA THR A 79 -14.84 -7.61 -10.45
C THR A 79 -15.01 -7.40 -11.96
N ARG A 80 -16.22 -7.62 -12.49
CA ARG A 80 -16.52 -7.43 -13.92
C ARG A 80 -16.54 -5.97 -14.35
N GLU A 81 -16.95 -5.06 -13.47
CA GLU A 81 -17.10 -3.64 -13.79
C GLU A 81 -15.88 -2.82 -13.36
N SER A 82 -15.04 -3.34 -12.47
CA SER A 82 -13.80 -2.67 -12.04
C SER A 82 -12.76 -2.69 -13.16
N ARG A 83 -12.09 -1.56 -13.37
CA ARG A 83 -10.97 -1.43 -14.31
C ARG A 83 -9.62 -1.85 -13.71
N ILE A 84 -9.54 -1.88 -12.38
CA ILE A 84 -8.34 -2.26 -11.64
C ILE A 84 -8.57 -3.58 -10.89
N PRO A 85 -7.51 -4.37 -10.64
CA PRO A 85 -7.63 -5.68 -10.01
C PRO A 85 -8.21 -5.58 -8.60
N ILE A 86 -9.10 -6.53 -8.28
CA ILE A 86 -9.75 -6.61 -6.98
C ILE A 86 -9.21 -7.80 -6.18
N VAL A 87 -8.80 -7.51 -4.95
CA VAL A 87 -8.40 -8.51 -3.95
C VAL A 87 -9.61 -8.88 -3.10
N ALA A 88 -9.95 -10.17 -3.04
CA ALA A 88 -10.96 -10.67 -2.12
C ALA A 88 -10.37 -10.87 -0.71
N ASP A 89 -10.98 -10.27 0.29
CA ASP A 89 -10.56 -10.40 1.69
C ASP A 89 -11.39 -11.50 2.38
N ILE A 90 -10.76 -12.65 2.58
CA ILE A 90 -11.39 -13.85 3.14
C ILE A 90 -10.81 -14.12 4.54
N HIS A 91 -11.65 -14.25 5.56
CA HIS A 91 -11.20 -14.44 6.93
C HIS A 91 -11.21 -15.89 7.40
N PHE A 92 -12.38 -16.58 7.32
CA PHE A 92 -12.54 -17.88 7.98
C PHE A 92 -13.13 -18.99 7.10
N HIS A 93 -13.85 -18.65 6.04
CA HIS A 93 -14.59 -19.63 5.25
C HIS A 93 -13.90 -19.94 3.93
N TYR A 94 -13.32 -21.15 3.80
CA TYR A 94 -12.65 -21.58 2.57
C TYR A 94 -13.59 -21.53 1.34
N MET A 95 -14.89 -21.81 1.50
CA MET A 95 -15.87 -21.70 0.41
C MET A 95 -15.92 -20.29 -0.19
N ARG A 96 -15.80 -19.25 0.67
CA ARG A 96 -15.74 -17.87 0.17
C ARG A 96 -14.52 -17.59 -0.70
N ALA A 97 -13.39 -18.28 -0.41
CA ALA A 97 -12.20 -18.20 -1.26
C ALA A 97 -12.42 -18.85 -2.63
N LEU A 98 -13.05 -20.01 -2.68
CA LEU A 98 -13.39 -20.70 -3.94
C LEU A 98 -14.33 -19.85 -4.78
N GLU A 99 -15.39 -19.35 -4.18
CA GLU A 99 -16.39 -18.49 -4.85
C GLU A 99 -15.78 -17.16 -5.33
N ALA A 100 -14.90 -16.55 -4.53
CA ALA A 100 -14.24 -15.33 -4.94
C ALA A 100 -13.26 -15.54 -6.10
N ALA A 101 -12.57 -16.68 -6.15
CA ALA A 101 -11.72 -17.04 -7.27
C ALA A 101 -12.54 -17.18 -8.56
N ASP A 102 -13.66 -17.96 -8.52
CA ASP A 102 -14.60 -18.08 -9.66
C ASP A 102 -15.22 -16.73 -10.04
N ALA A 103 -15.43 -15.85 -9.06
CA ALA A 103 -15.99 -14.52 -9.27
C ALA A 103 -14.99 -13.52 -9.90
N GLY A 104 -13.75 -13.93 -10.17
CA GLY A 104 -12.74 -13.11 -10.84
C GLY A 104 -11.85 -12.27 -9.90
N ALA A 105 -11.64 -12.74 -8.66
CA ALA A 105 -10.65 -12.15 -7.78
C ALA A 105 -9.26 -12.21 -8.42
N ALA A 106 -8.52 -11.12 -8.40
CA ALA A 106 -7.14 -11.07 -8.84
C ALA A 106 -6.16 -11.62 -7.78
N CYS A 107 -6.57 -11.57 -6.52
CA CYS A 107 -5.79 -12.07 -5.39
C CYS A 107 -6.74 -12.44 -4.23
N LEU A 108 -6.43 -13.53 -3.55
CA LEU A 108 -7.12 -13.95 -2.33
C LEU A 108 -6.29 -13.55 -1.11
N ARG A 109 -6.83 -12.71 -0.23
CA ARG A 109 -6.20 -12.44 1.07
C ARG A 109 -6.71 -13.46 2.07
N ILE A 110 -5.83 -14.34 2.48
CA ILE A 110 -6.13 -15.44 3.41
C ILE A 110 -4.93 -15.72 4.32
N ASN A 111 -5.18 -16.48 5.38
CA ASN A 111 -4.13 -17.19 6.13
C ASN A 111 -4.38 -18.70 5.97
N PRO A 112 -3.53 -19.44 5.26
CA PRO A 112 -3.78 -20.85 4.97
C PRO A 112 -4.04 -21.70 6.22
N GLY A 113 -3.33 -21.45 7.32
CA GLY A 113 -3.53 -22.13 8.58
C GLY A 113 -4.89 -21.89 9.25
N ASN A 114 -5.62 -20.83 8.88
CA ASN A 114 -6.92 -20.48 9.45
C ASN A 114 -8.12 -20.98 8.61
N ILE A 115 -7.86 -21.60 7.46
CA ILE A 115 -8.91 -22.07 6.55
C ILE A 115 -9.48 -23.43 6.98
N GLY A 116 -8.71 -24.19 7.76
CA GLY A 116 -9.11 -25.48 8.30
C GLY A 116 -8.21 -26.63 7.85
N SER A 117 -8.80 -27.78 7.41
CA SER A 117 -8.03 -28.97 7.05
C SER A 117 -7.12 -28.77 5.83
N ALA A 118 -6.09 -29.62 5.71
CA ALA A 118 -5.18 -29.64 4.56
C ALA A 118 -5.92 -29.78 3.22
N ASP A 119 -7.01 -30.56 3.18
CA ASP A 119 -7.82 -30.71 1.97
C ASP A 119 -8.46 -29.38 1.55
N ARG A 120 -9.00 -28.60 2.50
CA ARG A 120 -9.57 -27.27 2.21
C ARG A 120 -8.53 -26.28 1.71
N VAL A 121 -7.34 -26.32 2.28
CA VAL A 121 -6.22 -25.49 1.80
C VAL A 121 -5.85 -25.86 0.38
N ARG A 122 -5.77 -27.17 0.08
CA ARG A 122 -5.51 -27.68 -1.29
C ARG A 122 -6.58 -27.20 -2.28
N ASP A 123 -7.86 -27.27 -1.91
CA ASP A 123 -8.97 -26.83 -2.75
C ASP A 123 -8.86 -25.33 -3.08
N VAL A 124 -8.51 -24.50 -2.08
CA VAL A 124 -8.31 -23.06 -2.30
C VAL A 124 -7.10 -22.79 -3.20
N ILE A 125 -5.99 -23.51 -3.00
CA ILE A 125 -4.81 -23.40 -3.87
C ILE A 125 -5.14 -23.79 -5.29
N GLN A 126 -5.90 -24.89 -5.47
CA GLN A 126 -6.31 -25.35 -6.79
C GLN A 126 -7.23 -24.31 -7.47
N ALA A 127 -8.21 -23.79 -6.76
CA ALA A 127 -9.07 -22.73 -7.28
C ALA A 127 -8.27 -21.47 -7.67
N ALA A 128 -7.29 -21.08 -6.88
CA ALA A 128 -6.42 -19.96 -7.21
C ALA A 128 -5.62 -20.20 -8.50
N ARG A 129 -5.09 -21.42 -8.70
CA ARG A 129 -4.42 -21.79 -9.96
C ARG A 129 -5.35 -21.78 -11.16
N ASP A 130 -6.52 -22.38 -11.02
CA ASP A 130 -7.48 -22.53 -12.12
C ASP A 130 -8.00 -21.19 -12.62
N HIS A 131 -8.08 -20.19 -11.72
CA HIS A 131 -8.54 -18.83 -12.01
C HIS A 131 -7.41 -17.79 -12.13
N GLY A 132 -6.15 -18.19 -12.04
CA GLY A 132 -5.01 -17.26 -12.14
C GLY A 132 -4.93 -16.23 -11.00
N CYS A 133 -5.46 -16.57 -9.82
CA CYS A 133 -5.40 -15.72 -8.64
C CYS A 133 -4.05 -15.87 -7.94
N SER A 134 -3.44 -14.76 -7.58
CA SER A 134 -2.37 -14.78 -6.57
C SER A 134 -2.95 -14.83 -5.14
N MET A 135 -2.09 -15.05 -4.14
CA MET A 135 -2.51 -15.04 -2.74
C MET A 135 -1.76 -13.99 -1.93
N ARG A 136 -2.38 -13.53 -0.85
CA ARG A 136 -1.71 -12.72 0.16
C ARG A 136 -1.91 -13.31 1.55
N ILE A 137 -0.82 -13.75 2.16
CA ILE A 137 -0.76 -14.09 3.57
C ILE A 137 -0.75 -12.80 4.39
N GLY A 138 -1.66 -12.68 5.36
CA GLY A 138 -1.81 -11.45 6.14
C GLY A 138 -1.74 -11.71 7.64
N VAL A 139 -0.55 -11.67 8.22
CA VAL A 139 -0.34 -11.76 9.66
C VAL A 139 -0.50 -10.39 10.30
N ASN A 140 -1.27 -10.32 11.39
CA ASN A 140 -1.41 -9.13 12.21
C ASN A 140 -1.09 -9.47 13.67
N ALA A 141 -0.37 -8.62 14.37
CA ALA A 141 0.00 -8.80 15.78
C ALA A 141 -1.24 -9.04 16.68
N GLY A 142 -2.35 -8.36 16.42
CA GLY A 142 -3.59 -8.50 17.20
C GLY A 142 -4.38 -9.79 16.94
N SER A 143 -3.94 -10.64 16.02
CA SER A 143 -4.62 -11.90 15.65
C SER A 143 -3.64 -13.04 15.40
N LEU A 144 -2.51 -13.05 16.12
CA LEU A 144 -1.56 -14.17 16.12
C LEU A 144 -2.21 -15.45 16.67
N GLU A 145 -1.71 -16.58 16.21
CA GLU A 145 -2.11 -17.90 16.63
C GLU A 145 -1.82 -18.12 18.12
N ARG A 146 -2.71 -18.84 18.79
CA ARG A 146 -2.66 -19.02 20.24
C ARG A 146 -1.38 -19.75 20.69
N ASP A 147 -0.95 -20.75 19.96
CA ASP A 147 0.28 -21.50 20.22
C ASP A 147 1.54 -20.63 20.15
N LEU A 148 1.58 -19.67 19.21
CA LEU A 148 2.65 -18.69 19.13
C LEU A 148 2.61 -17.70 20.30
N LEU A 149 1.42 -17.24 20.71
CA LEU A 149 1.27 -16.40 21.90
C LEU A 149 1.67 -17.14 23.19
N GLU A 150 1.37 -18.44 23.30
CA GLU A 150 1.82 -19.28 24.42
C GLU A 150 3.35 -19.48 24.40
N LYS A 151 3.95 -19.62 23.20
CA LYS A 151 5.41 -19.78 23.03
C LYS A 151 6.21 -18.53 23.36
N TYR A 152 5.74 -17.36 22.87
CA TYR A 152 6.49 -16.10 22.94
C TYR A 152 6.02 -15.17 24.09
N GLY A 153 4.86 -15.41 24.68
CA GLY A 153 4.27 -14.61 25.75
C GLY A 153 3.51 -13.38 25.25
N GLU A 154 3.97 -12.75 24.18
CA GLU A 154 3.36 -11.55 23.57
C GLU A 154 3.62 -11.49 22.06
N PRO A 155 2.90 -10.65 21.31
CA PRO A 155 3.23 -10.38 19.92
C PRO A 155 4.61 -9.72 19.82
N CYS A 156 5.56 -10.41 19.17
CA CYS A 156 6.92 -9.95 18.92
C CYS A 156 7.29 -10.18 17.44
N PRO A 157 8.39 -9.59 16.94
CA PRO A 157 8.81 -9.77 15.55
C PRO A 157 8.99 -11.25 15.20
N GLU A 158 9.61 -12.04 16.07
CA GLU A 158 9.89 -13.46 15.87
C GLU A 158 8.59 -14.28 15.74
N ALA A 159 7.59 -14.02 16.58
CA ALA A 159 6.29 -14.67 16.52
C ALA A 159 5.56 -14.37 15.21
N MET A 160 5.58 -13.11 14.77
CA MET A 160 4.95 -12.68 13.52
C MET A 160 5.64 -13.30 12.30
N VAL A 161 6.97 -13.37 12.29
CA VAL A 161 7.75 -13.98 11.22
C VAL A 161 7.53 -15.49 11.18
N GLU A 162 7.54 -16.18 12.34
CA GLU A 162 7.26 -17.62 12.41
C GLU A 162 5.88 -17.95 11.85
N SER A 163 4.83 -17.19 12.25
CA SER A 163 3.50 -17.31 11.67
C SER A 163 3.52 -17.17 10.14
N ALA A 164 4.12 -16.10 9.65
CA ALA A 164 4.19 -15.83 8.22
C ALA A 164 4.90 -16.93 7.42
N LEU A 165 6.03 -17.43 7.93
CA LEU A 165 6.81 -18.50 7.29
C LEU A 165 6.10 -19.84 7.37
N SER A 166 5.37 -20.14 8.45
CA SER A 166 4.55 -21.35 8.57
C SER A 166 3.46 -21.37 7.49
N HIS A 167 2.74 -20.26 7.33
CA HIS A 167 1.73 -20.13 6.28
C HIS A 167 2.34 -20.18 4.86
N ALA A 168 3.52 -19.58 4.66
CA ALA A 168 4.22 -19.64 3.38
C ALA A 168 4.64 -21.06 3.01
N ARG A 169 5.13 -21.84 3.96
CA ARG A 169 5.50 -23.25 3.76
C ARG A 169 4.31 -24.09 3.25
N ILE A 170 3.11 -23.90 3.81
CA ILE A 170 1.91 -24.60 3.35
C ILE A 170 1.69 -24.34 1.85
N LEU A 171 1.83 -23.12 1.36
CA LEU A 171 1.70 -22.81 -0.06
C LEU A 171 2.84 -23.43 -0.87
N GLN A 172 4.07 -23.35 -0.39
CA GLN A 172 5.26 -23.88 -1.04
C GLN A 172 5.23 -25.41 -1.13
N ASP A 173 4.77 -26.12 -0.08
CA ASP A 173 4.60 -27.58 -0.05
C ASP A 173 3.58 -28.06 -1.11
N HIS A 174 2.67 -27.19 -1.52
CA HIS A 174 1.77 -27.40 -2.64
C HIS A 174 2.28 -26.83 -3.98
N ASP A 175 3.56 -26.45 -4.07
CA ASP A 175 4.17 -25.84 -5.27
C ASP A 175 3.42 -24.57 -5.73
N PHE A 176 2.89 -23.78 -4.79
CA PHE A 176 2.22 -22.51 -5.08
C PHE A 176 3.12 -21.34 -4.69
N HIS A 177 3.62 -20.59 -5.68
CA HIS A 177 4.58 -19.53 -5.51
C HIS A 177 4.04 -18.12 -5.82
N GLU A 178 2.83 -18.03 -6.36
CA GLU A 178 2.15 -16.76 -6.69
C GLU A 178 1.54 -16.12 -5.43
N PHE A 179 2.40 -15.78 -4.45
CA PHE A 179 1.94 -15.15 -3.22
C PHE A 179 2.86 -14.06 -2.72
N LYS A 180 2.28 -13.16 -1.94
CA LYS A 180 2.93 -12.08 -1.18
C LYS A 180 2.56 -12.17 0.29
N ILE A 181 3.36 -11.53 1.16
CA ILE A 181 3.16 -11.57 2.61
C ILE A 181 3.03 -10.17 3.18
N SER A 182 2.23 -10.04 4.24
CA SER A 182 2.21 -8.87 5.11
C SER A 182 2.27 -9.29 6.57
N VAL A 183 3.12 -8.62 7.36
CA VAL A 183 3.22 -8.74 8.82
C VAL A 183 3.03 -7.36 9.42
N LYS A 184 1.90 -7.13 10.08
CA LYS A 184 1.49 -5.79 10.47
C LYS A 184 1.17 -5.70 11.95
N ALA A 185 1.55 -4.59 12.55
CA ALA A 185 1.13 -4.19 13.89
C ALA A 185 0.66 -2.73 13.86
N SER A 186 0.00 -2.28 14.92
CA SER A 186 -0.31 -0.88 15.16
C SER A 186 0.90 -0.08 15.69
N ASP A 187 1.90 -0.79 16.20
CA ASP A 187 3.21 -0.26 16.58
C ASP A 187 4.16 -0.25 15.38
N PRO A 188 4.69 0.92 14.97
CA PRO A 188 5.65 1.00 13.87
C PRO A 188 6.97 0.27 14.14
N PHE A 189 7.47 0.24 15.38
CA PHE A 189 8.73 -0.44 15.72
C PHE A 189 8.60 -1.94 15.55
N LEU A 190 7.52 -2.53 16.10
CA LEU A 190 7.21 -3.94 15.93
C LEU A 190 7.04 -4.30 14.44
N THR A 191 6.32 -3.45 13.71
CA THR A 191 6.12 -3.63 12.27
C THR A 191 7.44 -3.63 11.51
N VAL A 192 8.29 -2.63 11.72
CA VAL A 192 9.60 -2.52 11.03
C VAL A 192 10.48 -3.70 11.34
N ALA A 193 10.61 -4.08 12.63
CA ALA A 193 11.45 -5.21 13.04
C ALA A 193 10.97 -6.54 12.42
N ALA A 194 9.65 -6.79 12.41
CA ALA A 194 9.09 -7.98 11.78
C ALA A 194 9.36 -8.05 10.27
N TYR A 195 9.19 -6.92 9.55
CA TYR A 195 9.48 -6.90 8.11
C TYR A 195 10.97 -7.02 7.79
N GLN A 196 11.87 -6.49 8.61
CA GLN A 196 13.31 -6.64 8.43
C GLN A 196 13.70 -8.13 8.52
N GLN A 197 13.27 -8.83 9.58
CA GLN A 197 13.51 -10.26 9.72
C GLN A 197 12.87 -11.08 8.58
N LEU A 198 11.63 -10.76 8.21
CA LEU A 198 10.93 -11.46 7.13
C LEU A 198 11.62 -11.25 5.76
N ALA A 199 12.12 -10.05 5.51
CA ALA A 199 12.80 -9.70 4.26
C ALA A 199 14.09 -10.50 4.04
N GLU A 200 14.77 -10.91 5.12
CA GLU A 200 15.95 -11.78 5.07
C GLU A 200 15.57 -13.26 4.90
N ALA A 201 14.40 -13.66 5.39
CA ALA A 201 13.98 -15.06 5.47
C ALA A 201 13.29 -15.59 4.20
N ILE A 202 12.72 -14.72 3.36
CA ILE A 202 11.95 -15.13 2.18
C ILE A 202 12.09 -14.14 1.02
N ASP A 203 11.98 -14.64 -0.21
CA ASP A 203 12.12 -13.86 -1.45
C ASP A 203 10.80 -13.38 -2.06
N CYS A 204 9.65 -13.73 -1.48
CA CYS A 204 8.35 -13.29 -1.99
C CYS A 204 8.15 -11.77 -1.82
N PRO A 205 7.24 -11.14 -2.59
CA PRO A 205 6.90 -9.74 -2.42
C PRO A 205 6.30 -9.44 -1.05
N LEU A 206 6.62 -8.28 -0.52
CA LEU A 206 6.15 -7.82 0.78
C LEU A 206 5.15 -6.67 0.63
N HIS A 207 3.97 -6.83 1.26
CA HIS A 207 2.90 -5.85 1.30
C HIS A 207 2.96 -5.06 2.60
N LEU A 208 3.52 -3.85 2.53
CA LEU A 208 3.74 -3.01 3.70
C LEU A 208 2.48 -2.31 4.20
N GLY A 209 2.49 -1.98 5.47
CA GLY A 209 1.52 -1.11 6.12
C GLY A 209 1.61 -1.20 7.63
N VAL A 210 1.24 -0.12 8.29
CA VAL A 210 0.94 -0.09 9.73
C VAL A 210 -0.56 -0.26 9.87
N THR A 211 -1.01 -1.30 10.60
CA THR A 211 -2.46 -1.52 10.78
C THR A 211 -3.00 -0.59 11.85
N GLU A 212 -4.28 -0.21 11.75
CA GLU A 212 -4.96 0.60 12.77
C GLU A 212 -4.16 1.87 13.13
N ALA A 213 -3.62 2.54 12.10
CA ALA A 213 -2.72 3.67 12.32
C ALA A 213 -3.41 4.88 12.98
N GLY A 214 -4.74 5.01 12.82
CA GLY A 214 -5.55 6.04 13.45
C GLY A 214 -6.15 7.04 12.48
N PRO A 215 -6.62 8.21 12.96
CA PRO A 215 -7.21 9.24 12.13
C PRO A 215 -6.21 9.85 11.16
N LEU A 216 -6.73 10.57 10.15
CA LEU A 216 -5.97 11.07 9.00
C LEU A 216 -4.58 11.64 9.37
N ARG A 217 -4.51 12.60 10.27
CA ARG A 217 -3.24 13.27 10.60
C ARG A 217 -2.25 12.33 11.30
N THR A 218 -2.64 11.74 12.42
CA THR A 218 -1.73 10.90 13.23
C THR A 218 -1.44 9.56 12.55
N GLY A 219 -2.43 9.00 11.85
CA GLY A 219 -2.27 7.78 11.07
C GLY A 219 -1.31 7.96 9.89
N THR A 220 -1.35 9.12 9.22
CA THR A 220 -0.39 9.50 8.17
C THR A 220 1.03 9.53 8.72
N ILE A 221 1.24 10.21 9.86
CA ILE A 221 2.58 10.30 10.49
C ILE A 221 3.09 8.91 10.86
N LYS A 222 2.26 8.09 11.51
CA LYS A 222 2.61 6.73 11.92
C LYS A 222 2.94 5.84 10.70
N SER A 223 2.15 5.93 9.65
CA SER A 223 2.36 5.20 8.41
C SER A 223 3.63 5.66 7.68
N ALA A 224 3.88 6.95 7.63
CA ALA A 224 5.10 7.51 7.03
C ALA A 224 6.37 7.08 7.77
N ILE A 225 6.34 7.05 9.12
CA ILE A 225 7.45 6.56 9.93
C ILE A 225 7.70 5.07 9.66
N GLY A 226 6.69 4.22 9.80
CA GLY A 226 6.83 2.78 9.64
C GLY A 226 7.20 2.38 8.22
N MET A 227 6.37 2.76 7.23
CA MET A 227 6.63 2.41 5.83
C MET A 227 7.84 3.15 5.26
N GLY A 228 8.06 4.41 5.64
CA GLY A 228 9.23 5.17 5.21
C GLY A 228 10.53 4.52 5.62
N ASN A 229 10.62 3.99 6.84
CA ASN A 229 11.80 3.26 7.33
C ASN A 229 12.08 2.01 6.50
N MET A 230 11.05 1.18 6.26
CA MET A 230 11.17 -0.04 5.48
C MET A 230 11.53 0.25 4.02
N LEU A 231 10.84 1.21 3.40
CA LEU A 231 11.08 1.60 2.00
C LEU A 231 12.48 2.20 1.81
N TRP A 232 12.97 3.00 2.76
CA TRP A 232 14.34 3.52 2.76
C TRP A 232 15.37 2.39 2.80
N ALA A 233 15.09 1.32 3.57
CA ALA A 233 15.91 0.11 3.61
C ALA A 233 15.74 -0.80 2.37
N GLY A 234 14.98 -0.38 1.37
CA GLY A 234 14.72 -1.16 0.15
C GLY A 234 13.68 -2.27 0.31
N ILE A 235 12.97 -2.33 1.43
CA ILE A 235 11.98 -3.36 1.73
C ILE A 235 10.58 -2.86 1.31
N GLY A 236 9.87 -3.66 0.52
CA GLY A 236 8.48 -3.45 0.15
C GLY A 236 8.23 -3.36 -1.35
N ASP A 237 7.17 -4.04 -1.78
CA ASP A 237 6.78 -4.18 -3.18
C ASP A 237 5.37 -3.63 -3.44
N THR A 238 4.56 -3.53 -2.41
CA THR A 238 3.21 -2.94 -2.44
C THR A 238 2.89 -2.35 -1.07
N ILE A 239 2.16 -1.26 -1.03
CA ILE A 239 1.83 -0.57 0.23
C ILE A 239 0.33 -0.36 0.39
N ARG A 240 -0.12 -0.35 1.66
CA ARG A 240 -1.43 0.16 2.05
C ARG A 240 -1.31 1.02 3.30
N VAL A 241 -1.71 2.27 3.19
CA VAL A 241 -1.97 3.16 4.34
C VAL A 241 -3.31 2.78 4.96
N SER A 242 -3.41 2.66 6.28
CA SER A 242 -4.65 2.34 6.99
C SER A 242 -5.08 3.51 7.85
N LEU A 243 -6.15 4.20 7.46
CA LEU A 243 -6.66 5.39 8.13
C LEU A 243 -8.12 5.24 8.50
N ALA A 244 -8.51 5.84 9.63
CA ALA A 244 -9.92 6.09 9.95
C ALA A 244 -10.40 7.34 9.15
N ALA A 245 -10.43 7.22 7.81
CA ALA A 245 -10.76 8.27 6.85
C ALA A 245 -11.30 7.67 5.54
N ASP A 246 -11.65 8.52 4.57
CA ASP A 246 -12.03 8.06 3.22
C ASP A 246 -10.85 7.30 2.58
N PRO A 247 -11.08 6.14 1.94
CA PRO A 247 -10.03 5.37 1.26
C PRO A 247 -9.24 6.14 0.20
N VAL A 248 -9.81 7.19 -0.39
CA VAL A 248 -9.11 8.11 -1.30
C VAL A 248 -7.91 8.77 -0.61
N GLU A 249 -8.04 9.12 0.66
CA GLU A 249 -6.93 9.73 1.43
C GLU A 249 -5.79 8.72 1.68
N GLU A 250 -6.10 7.42 1.85
CA GLU A 250 -5.09 6.38 1.97
C GLU A 250 -4.18 6.31 0.72
N ILE A 251 -4.77 6.46 -0.47
CA ILE A 251 -4.03 6.45 -1.75
C ILE A 251 -3.15 7.70 -1.88
N LYS A 252 -3.69 8.89 -1.59
CA LYS A 252 -2.92 10.13 -1.62
C LYS A 252 -1.71 10.08 -0.71
N VAL A 253 -1.92 9.69 0.55
CA VAL A 253 -0.84 9.50 1.53
C VAL A 253 0.18 8.45 1.07
N GLY A 254 -0.28 7.34 0.49
CA GLY A 254 0.60 6.32 -0.08
C GLY A 254 1.53 6.88 -1.16
N PHE A 255 0.99 7.68 -2.08
CA PHE A 255 1.80 8.35 -3.11
C PHE A 255 2.72 9.42 -2.51
N ASP A 256 2.28 10.16 -1.49
CA ASP A 256 3.13 11.18 -0.84
C ASP A 256 4.34 10.53 -0.15
N ILE A 257 4.16 9.37 0.49
CA ILE A 257 5.27 8.59 1.05
C ILE A 257 6.25 8.15 -0.05
N LEU A 258 5.75 7.54 -1.13
CA LEU A 258 6.59 7.07 -2.23
C LEU A 258 7.30 8.21 -2.96
N LYS A 259 6.60 9.31 -3.19
CA LYS A 259 7.13 10.53 -3.82
C LYS A 259 8.22 11.17 -2.99
N SER A 260 8.03 11.25 -1.66
CA SER A 260 9.02 11.81 -0.73
C SER A 260 10.33 11.02 -0.72
N LEU A 261 10.26 9.72 -1.00
CA LEU A 261 11.43 8.83 -1.12
C LEU A 261 11.98 8.72 -2.55
N GLY A 262 11.35 9.35 -3.54
CA GLY A 262 11.75 9.25 -4.94
C GLY A 262 11.53 7.87 -5.56
N LEU A 263 10.70 7.02 -4.94
CA LEU A 263 10.43 5.65 -5.38
C LEU A 263 9.35 5.57 -6.46
N ARG A 264 8.35 6.43 -6.37
CA ARG A 264 7.29 6.53 -7.37
C ARG A 264 6.69 7.93 -7.33
N HIS A 265 6.41 8.49 -8.50
CA HIS A 265 5.89 9.85 -8.64
C HIS A 265 4.51 9.82 -9.31
N ARG A 266 3.58 10.62 -8.79
CA ARG A 266 2.30 10.94 -9.39
C ARG A 266 1.91 12.36 -9.00
N GLY A 267 1.47 13.15 -9.97
CA GLY A 267 1.00 14.50 -9.73
C GLY A 267 2.10 15.51 -9.36
N VAL A 268 1.68 16.66 -8.94
CA VAL A 268 2.55 17.78 -8.62
C VAL A 268 3.14 17.63 -7.22
N ASN A 269 4.45 17.69 -7.10
CA ASN A 269 5.15 17.77 -5.82
C ASN A 269 5.41 19.23 -5.47
N ILE A 270 4.65 19.78 -4.53
CA ILE A 270 4.79 21.16 -4.10
C ILE A 270 5.85 21.25 -2.99
N ILE A 271 6.90 22.04 -3.23
CA ILE A 271 7.94 22.38 -2.27
C ILE A 271 7.70 23.82 -1.85
N ALA A 272 7.30 24.05 -0.60
CA ALA A 272 6.93 25.37 -0.13
C ALA A 272 7.74 25.78 1.09
N CYS A 273 8.07 27.06 1.18
CA CYS A 273 8.67 27.59 2.40
C CYS A 273 7.61 27.75 3.50
N PRO A 274 8.03 27.67 4.80
CA PRO A 274 7.08 27.79 5.92
C PRO A 274 6.53 29.23 6.13
N SER A 275 6.86 30.14 5.22
CA SER A 275 6.52 31.56 5.30
C SER A 275 7.19 32.28 6.49
N CYS A 276 7.65 33.50 6.28
CA CYS A 276 8.24 34.32 7.31
C CYS A 276 8.09 35.81 6.97
N ALA A 277 8.60 36.71 7.82
CA ALA A 277 8.51 38.15 7.60
C ALA A 277 9.16 38.66 6.29
N ARG A 278 9.96 37.83 5.61
CA ARG A 278 10.60 38.19 4.33
C ARG A 278 9.71 37.86 3.10
N GLN A 279 8.55 37.24 3.28
CA GLN A 279 7.67 36.86 2.15
C GLN A 279 7.19 38.11 1.39
N GLY A 280 7.24 38.03 0.06
CA GLY A 280 6.70 39.04 -0.84
C GLY A 280 5.24 38.78 -1.26
N PHE A 281 4.69 37.63 -0.92
CA PHE A 281 3.30 37.26 -1.17
C PHE A 281 2.83 36.22 -0.12
N ASN A 282 1.53 35.98 -0.04
CA ASN A 282 0.95 35.01 0.90
C ASN A 282 1.18 33.56 0.43
N VAL A 283 2.29 32.96 0.86
CA VAL A 283 2.68 31.59 0.48
C VAL A 283 1.63 30.56 0.90
N ILE A 284 1.10 30.67 2.11
CA ILE A 284 0.14 29.70 2.67
C ILE A 284 -1.12 29.64 1.82
N GLU A 285 -1.71 30.78 1.48
CA GLU A 285 -2.89 30.88 0.65
C GLU A 285 -2.61 30.39 -0.78
N THR A 286 -1.45 30.80 -1.34
CA THR A 286 -1.02 30.38 -2.69
C THR A 286 -0.85 28.87 -2.79
N VAL A 287 -0.21 28.24 -1.81
CA VAL A 287 -0.04 26.78 -1.76
C VAL A 287 -1.39 26.07 -1.68
N GLY A 288 -2.29 26.49 -0.80
CA GLY A 288 -3.61 25.91 -0.68
C GLY A 288 -4.42 25.97 -2.00
N LEU A 289 -4.37 27.11 -2.69
CA LEU A 289 -5.00 27.27 -4.00
C LEU A 289 -4.36 26.38 -5.08
N LEU A 290 -3.03 26.23 -5.05
CA LEU A 290 -2.31 25.38 -6.00
C LEU A 290 -2.57 23.90 -5.75
N GLU A 291 -2.60 23.46 -4.50
CA GLU A 291 -2.97 22.07 -4.15
C GLU A 291 -4.34 21.71 -4.70
N GLU A 292 -5.35 22.58 -4.51
CA GLU A 292 -6.69 22.38 -5.03
C GLU A 292 -6.73 22.36 -6.57
N LYS A 293 -6.15 23.39 -7.22
CA LYS A 293 -6.21 23.55 -8.66
C LYS A 293 -5.39 22.52 -9.44
N LEU A 294 -4.30 22.02 -8.86
CA LEU A 294 -3.39 21.08 -9.50
C LEU A 294 -3.71 19.61 -9.13
N ALA A 295 -4.69 19.35 -8.27
CA ALA A 295 -5.06 18.01 -7.82
C ALA A 295 -5.43 17.04 -8.96
N HIS A 296 -5.94 17.56 -10.09
CA HIS A 296 -6.31 16.76 -11.26
C HIS A 296 -5.11 16.33 -12.13
N ILE A 297 -3.94 16.95 -11.94
CA ILE A 297 -2.74 16.64 -12.71
C ILE A 297 -2.12 15.35 -12.19
N SER A 298 -2.05 14.35 -13.06
CA SER A 298 -1.40 13.07 -12.74
C SER A 298 0.05 13.00 -13.23
N THR A 299 0.44 13.88 -14.14
CA THR A 299 1.82 13.94 -14.65
C THR A 299 2.78 14.33 -13.53
N PRO A 300 3.85 13.56 -13.32
CA PRO A 300 4.87 13.90 -12.34
C PRO A 300 5.56 15.22 -12.67
N MET A 301 5.53 16.16 -11.74
CA MET A 301 6.30 17.40 -11.81
C MET A 301 6.56 17.96 -10.41
N SER A 302 7.56 18.82 -10.31
CA SER A 302 7.93 19.51 -9.09
C SER A 302 7.69 21.02 -9.22
N LEU A 303 7.10 21.62 -8.17
CA LEU A 303 6.79 23.03 -8.11
C LEU A 303 7.33 23.62 -6.81
N SER A 304 8.22 24.60 -6.90
CA SER A 304 8.66 25.34 -5.71
C SER A 304 7.86 26.65 -5.54
N VAL A 305 7.40 26.90 -4.32
CA VAL A 305 6.65 28.10 -3.93
C VAL A 305 7.35 28.74 -2.74
N ILE A 306 8.24 29.68 -3.02
CA ILE A 306 9.12 30.29 -2.01
C ILE A 306 8.85 31.80 -1.93
N GLY A 307 8.46 32.28 -0.77
CA GLY A 307 7.98 33.65 -0.55
C GLY A 307 9.03 34.74 -0.66
N CYS A 308 10.33 34.44 -0.80
CA CYS A 308 11.38 35.47 -0.82
C CYS A 308 12.54 35.10 -1.74
N VAL A 309 13.30 36.09 -2.15
CA VAL A 309 14.48 35.94 -3.03
C VAL A 309 15.68 35.22 -2.38
N VAL A 310 15.66 34.97 -1.07
CA VAL A 310 16.81 34.38 -0.37
C VAL A 310 16.95 32.88 -0.76
N ASN A 311 15.87 32.11 -0.68
CA ASN A 311 15.87 30.70 -1.03
C ASN A 311 15.17 30.40 -2.36
N GLY A 312 14.33 31.31 -2.85
CA GLY A 312 13.50 31.13 -4.05
C GLY A 312 14.29 30.74 -5.28
N PRO A 313 15.31 31.52 -5.70
CA PRO A 313 16.10 31.18 -6.89
C PRO A 313 16.85 29.85 -6.76
N GLY A 314 17.34 29.52 -5.57
CA GLY A 314 18.04 28.26 -5.31
C GLY A 314 17.11 27.05 -5.42
N GLU A 315 15.92 27.10 -4.85
CA GLU A 315 14.93 26.02 -4.95
C GLU A 315 14.38 25.87 -6.37
N ALA A 316 14.15 27.00 -7.08
CA ALA A 316 13.66 26.98 -8.45
C ALA A 316 14.61 26.28 -9.44
N LEU A 317 15.92 26.27 -9.17
CA LEU A 317 16.91 25.57 -10.00
C LEU A 317 16.76 24.03 -9.95
N TYR A 318 16.12 23.50 -8.92
CA TYR A 318 15.97 22.04 -8.73
C TYR A 318 14.53 21.54 -8.90
N THR A 319 13.63 22.42 -9.38
CA THR A 319 12.22 22.10 -9.64
C THR A 319 11.87 22.41 -11.10
N ASP A 320 10.84 21.76 -11.62
CA ASP A 320 10.37 21.97 -13.00
C ASP A 320 9.79 23.38 -13.16
N ILE A 321 9.11 23.88 -12.11
CA ILE A 321 8.55 25.25 -12.07
C ILE A 321 8.89 25.89 -10.73
N GLY A 322 9.30 27.15 -10.71
CA GLY A 322 9.60 27.90 -9.50
C GLY A 322 8.80 29.18 -9.39
N PHE A 323 8.10 29.34 -8.25
CA PHE A 323 7.49 30.61 -7.82
C PHE A 323 8.34 31.22 -6.71
N THR A 324 8.81 32.46 -6.93
CA THR A 324 9.57 33.17 -5.90
C THR A 324 9.03 34.57 -5.72
N GLY A 325 9.02 35.04 -4.45
CA GLY A 325 8.69 36.43 -4.15
C GLY A 325 9.74 37.37 -4.74
N GLY A 326 9.31 38.37 -5.49
CA GLY A 326 10.15 39.43 -5.99
C GLY A 326 10.52 40.45 -4.88
N GLY A 327 11.66 41.12 -5.00
CA GLY A 327 11.97 42.29 -4.20
C GLY A 327 11.02 43.46 -4.53
N LYS A 328 11.02 44.51 -3.69
CA LYS A 328 10.29 45.73 -4.01
C LYS A 328 10.80 46.27 -5.36
N GLY A 329 9.96 46.16 -6.39
CA GLY A 329 10.28 46.67 -7.74
C GLY A 329 10.45 45.59 -8.84
N ALA A 330 10.09 44.33 -8.58
CA ALA A 330 9.98 43.31 -9.61
C ALA A 330 8.52 43.09 -10.05
#